data_6039923a60d890fd9a5c101c4e49b80e
#
_entry.id   6039923a60d890fd9a5c101c4e49b80e
#
_cell.length_a   1.000
_cell.length_b   1.000
_cell.length_c   1.000
_cell.angle_alpha   90.00
_cell.angle_beta   90.00
_cell.angle_gamma   90.00
#
_symmetry.space_group_name_H-M   'P 1'
#
loop_
_entity.id
_entity.type
_entity.pdbx_description
1 polymer ?
#
loop_
_entity_poly.entity_id
_entity_poly.type
_entity_poly.pdbx_seq_one_letter_code
_entity_poly.pdbx_strand_id
1 'polypeptide(L)'
;MLKIQKCNVAHVKEALISPFGFKGGYLTQLWQSVAKVECDGYFAASPCTQSVLWSDPKVFSAFPGEKGDEIMLSVTQKACEMLEGMSFNTPDELIPALLPALKKHAFTLTGFEVAETFILNSLVGVDIAMWSVWCQKHGIKRFGDMVPQKAKNAMNACHQSLARIPLVSYGVSADEIKRLGETGTALMKIKIGAPSGKEPGSEEDMQIMVEKDIDRISAIHNLVKDISTPLTKNGKIMYYLDANGRYDTLTRLEQLLEGIEKMGASDRIALIEEPFSAEKEYYVGNYPYVFNADESAHSVEDVKKRIEMGYKAVALKPIAKTVSVSFDMITAAREKGCGVLCADLTVNPYLAEWNKQFASLSPALDVMNVGCIEINGDANYTRWNEMKSLLPAGYSVSEENKGAFQLNSQFFGGLSLLTGENGYYKYFGKE
;
A
#
# COMPACT_ATOMS: atom_id res chain seq x y z
N MET A 1 -21.97 -20.33 6.85
CA MET A 1 -20.63 -20.90 7.09
C MET A 1 -20.14 -21.55 5.81
N LEU A 2 -18.88 -21.38 5.46
CA LEU A 2 -18.15 -22.02 4.35
C LEU A 2 -17.11 -22.95 4.94
N LYS A 3 -16.92 -24.13 4.34
CA LYS A 3 -15.85 -25.06 4.71
C LYS A 3 -14.78 -25.08 3.63
N ILE A 4 -13.54 -24.95 4.03
CA ILE A 4 -12.37 -24.96 3.13
C ILE A 4 -11.99 -26.42 2.85
N GLN A 5 -12.10 -26.86 1.60
CA GLN A 5 -11.70 -28.20 1.18
C GLN A 5 -10.23 -28.25 0.80
N LYS A 6 -9.75 -27.22 0.11
CA LYS A 6 -8.40 -27.20 -0.42
C LYS A 6 -7.83 -25.79 -0.48
N CYS A 7 -6.57 -25.63 -0.13
CA CYS A 7 -5.83 -24.41 -0.30
C CYS A 7 -4.43 -24.74 -0.83
N ASN A 8 -4.09 -24.20 -1.99
CA ASN A 8 -2.80 -24.43 -2.64
C ASN A 8 -2.12 -23.10 -2.94
N VAL A 9 -0.80 -23.11 -3.01
CA VAL A 9 -0.02 -21.94 -3.43
C VAL A 9 0.95 -22.29 -4.55
N ALA A 10 1.03 -21.43 -5.54
CA ALA A 10 2.06 -21.40 -6.57
C ALA A 10 2.81 -20.07 -6.50
N HIS A 11 3.89 -19.89 -7.25
CA HIS A 11 4.57 -18.60 -7.36
C HIS A 11 5.14 -18.37 -8.75
N VAL A 12 5.35 -17.11 -9.08
CA VAL A 12 6.04 -16.65 -10.27
C VAL A 12 6.90 -15.44 -9.93
N LYS A 13 8.03 -15.29 -10.61
CA LYS A 13 8.95 -14.17 -10.43
C LYS A 13 8.74 -13.15 -11.54
N GLU A 14 8.55 -11.90 -11.17
CA GLU A 14 8.35 -10.81 -12.11
C GLU A 14 9.50 -9.81 -12.02
N ALA A 15 10.21 -9.64 -13.13
CA ALA A 15 11.35 -8.74 -13.22
C ALA A 15 10.91 -7.27 -13.21
N LEU A 16 11.70 -6.42 -12.56
CA LEU A 16 11.55 -4.97 -12.62
C LEU A 16 12.37 -4.37 -13.78
N ILE A 17 11.91 -3.26 -14.34
CA ILE A 17 12.55 -2.53 -15.43
C ILE A 17 13.94 -2.02 -15.00
N SER A 18 14.04 -1.57 -13.77
CA SER A 18 15.29 -1.10 -13.17
C SER A 18 15.32 -1.47 -11.68
N PRO A 19 16.50 -1.52 -11.04
CA PRO A 19 16.57 -1.73 -9.60
C PRO A 19 15.74 -0.70 -8.84
N PHE A 20 14.78 -1.16 -8.05
CA PHE A 20 13.92 -0.32 -7.23
C PHE A 20 14.47 -0.25 -5.82
N GLY A 21 14.91 0.93 -5.40
CA GLY A 21 15.59 1.14 -4.13
C GLY A 21 14.73 1.86 -3.09
N PHE A 22 14.66 1.32 -1.88
CA PHE A 22 14.09 1.97 -0.69
C PHE A 22 14.63 1.30 0.59
N LYS A 23 14.54 1.99 1.73
CA LYS A 23 15.02 1.49 3.03
C LYS A 23 16.46 0.89 3.00
N GLY A 24 17.33 1.43 2.14
CA GLY A 24 18.72 1.00 2.02
C GLY A 24 18.95 -0.31 1.24
N GLY A 25 17.92 -0.89 0.64
CA GLY A 25 18.00 -2.08 -0.22
C GLY A 25 17.57 -1.81 -1.66
N TYR A 26 17.82 -2.77 -2.54
CA TYR A 26 17.42 -2.74 -3.94
C TYR A 26 16.74 -4.05 -4.32
N LEU A 27 15.64 -3.94 -5.08
CA LEU A 27 14.90 -5.07 -5.64
C LEU A 27 15.03 -5.03 -7.17
N THR A 28 15.33 -6.17 -7.79
CA THR A 28 15.39 -6.34 -9.25
C THR A 28 14.24 -7.16 -9.78
N GLN A 29 13.55 -7.85 -8.89
CA GLN A 29 12.35 -8.66 -9.15
C GLN A 29 11.47 -8.69 -7.91
N LEU A 30 10.20 -9.00 -8.09
CA LEU A 30 9.26 -9.30 -7.02
C LEU A 30 8.59 -10.65 -7.28
N TRP A 31 8.50 -11.48 -6.24
CA TRP A 31 7.76 -12.72 -6.34
C TRP A 31 6.26 -12.45 -6.22
N GLN A 32 5.49 -13.17 -7.03
CA GLN A 32 4.04 -13.20 -6.94
C GLN A 32 3.66 -14.60 -6.44
N SER A 33 3.33 -14.75 -5.16
CA SER A 33 2.68 -15.97 -4.69
C SER A 33 1.21 -15.93 -5.10
N VAL A 34 0.67 -17.06 -5.52
CA VAL A 34 -0.73 -17.18 -5.95
C VAL A 34 -1.40 -18.22 -5.07
N ALA A 35 -2.41 -17.83 -4.31
CA ALA A 35 -3.23 -18.77 -3.54
C ALA A 35 -4.44 -19.20 -4.38
N LYS A 36 -4.74 -20.52 -4.40
CA LYS A 36 -5.98 -21.09 -4.96
C LYS A 36 -6.75 -21.76 -3.83
N VAL A 37 -7.99 -21.36 -3.66
CA VAL A 37 -8.87 -21.84 -2.59
C VAL A 37 -10.10 -22.49 -3.16
N GLU A 38 -10.54 -23.57 -2.54
CA GLU A 38 -11.80 -24.27 -2.80
C GLU A 38 -12.62 -24.35 -1.51
N CYS A 39 -13.87 -23.84 -1.57
CA CYS A 39 -14.82 -23.83 -0.45
C CYS A 39 -16.21 -24.18 -0.95
N ASP A 40 -16.76 -25.32 -0.51
CA ASP A 40 -18.14 -25.76 -0.83
C ASP A 40 -18.53 -25.66 -2.30
N GLY A 41 -17.58 -25.97 -3.21
CA GLY A 41 -17.78 -25.93 -4.67
C GLY A 41 -17.53 -24.54 -5.30
N TYR A 42 -17.15 -23.54 -4.52
CA TYR A 42 -16.69 -22.25 -5.02
C TYR A 42 -15.17 -22.21 -5.11
N PHE A 43 -14.61 -21.49 -6.08
CA PHE A 43 -13.18 -21.43 -6.33
C PHE A 43 -12.71 -19.99 -6.48
N ALA A 44 -11.53 -19.72 -5.99
CA ALA A 44 -10.83 -18.45 -6.26
C ALA A 44 -9.33 -18.66 -6.34
N ALA A 45 -8.68 -17.91 -7.21
CA ALA A 45 -7.23 -17.76 -7.25
C ALA A 45 -6.87 -16.29 -7.15
N SER A 46 -5.94 -15.94 -6.28
CA SER A 46 -5.50 -14.55 -6.10
C SER A 46 -4.01 -14.47 -5.90
N PRO A 47 -3.34 -13.51 -6.56
CA PRO A 47 -1.93 -13.23 -6.35
C PRO A 47 -1.69 -12.42 -5.09
N CYS A 48 -0.46 -12.50 -4.61
CA CYS A 48 0.14 -11.59 -3.64
C CYS A 48 1.49 -11.13 -4.19
N THR A 49 1.79 -9.85 -4.17
CA THR A 49 3.14 -9.35 -4.39
C THR A 49 3.92 -9.47 -3.08
N GLN A 50 4.93 -10.36 -3.05
CA GLN A 50 5.82 -10.49 -1.91
C GLN A 50 6.83 -9.34 -1.90
N SER A 51 6.89 -8.62 -0.79
CA SER A 51 7.83 -7.51 -0.60
C SER A 51 8.53 -7.64 0.74
N VAL A 52 9.56 -8.51 0.77
CA VAL A 52 10.33 -8.82 1.99
C VAL A 52 10.96 -7.56 2.57
N LEU A 53 11.59 -6.72 1.72
CA LEU A 53 12.25 -5.48 2.18
C LEU A 53 11.27 -4.50 2.83
N TRP A 54 10.05 -4.36 2.29
CA TRP A 54 9.06 -3.48 2.90
C TRP A 54 8.51 -4.07 4.19
N SER A 55 8.17 -5.36 4.17
CA SER A 55 7.46 -6.03 5.26
C SER A 55 8.35 -6.34 6.46
N ASP A 56 9.63 -6.66 6.24
CA ASP A 56 10.61 -6.86 7.30
C ASP A 56 12.06 -6.67 6.78
N PRO A 57 12.66 -5.47 6.93
CA PRO A 57 14.04 -5.21 6.53
C PRO A 57 15.07 -6.11 7.22
N LYS A 58 14.79 -6.63 8.43
CA LYS A 58 15.66 -7.54 9.15
C LYS A 58 15.73 -8.91 8.45
N VAL A 59 14.57 -9.43 8.00
CA VAL A 59 14.53 -10.66 7.20
C VAL A 59 15.27 -10.45 5.89
N PHE A 60 15.03 -9.34 5.19
CA PHE A 60 15.70 -9.01 3.93
C PHE A 60 17.24 -9.01 4.08
N SER A 61 17.74 -8.40 5.15
CA SER A 61 19.18 -8.30 5.40
C SER A 61 19.80 -9.64 5.85
N ALA A 62 19.07 -10.40 6.68
CA ALA A 62 19.56 -11.68 7.22
C ALA A 62 19.52 -12.81 6.18
N PHE A 63 18.61 -12.73 5.21
CA PHE A 63 18.39 -13.77 4.19
C PHE A 63 18.48 -13.16 2.77
N PRO A 64 19.74 -12.91 2.30
CA PRO A 64 19.96 -12.23 1.02
C PRO A 64 19.53 -13.08 -0.18
N GLY A 65 19.31 -12.39 -1.31
CA GLY A 65 18.85 -13.00 -2.55
C GLY A 65 17.38 -13.38 -2.47
N GLU A 66 17.06 -14.60 -2.87
CA GLU A 66 15.69 -15.12 -2.90
C GLU A 66 15.25 -15.80 -1.59
N LYS A 67 16.15 -15.96 -0.63
CA LYS A 67 15.85 -16.70 0.61
C LYS A 67 14.75 -16.07 1.45
N GLY A 68 14.70 -14.76 1.49
CA GLY A 68 13.62 -14.04 2.17
C GLY A 68 12.25 -14.31 1.54
N ASP A 69 12.19 -14.35 0.21
CA ASP A 69 10.97 -14.68 -0.55
C ASP A 69 10.57 -16.15 -0.36
N GLU A 70 11.52 -17.07 -0.32
CA GLU A 70 11.27 -18.49 -0.01
C GLU A 70 10.67 -18.67 1.39
N ILE A 71 11.19 -17.94 2.39
CA ILE A 71 10.63 -17.94 3.75
C ILE A 71 9.19 -17.40 3.73
N MET A 72 8.94 -16.28 3.05
CA MET A 72 7.61 -15.70 2.94
C MET A 72 6.64 -16.66 2.23
N LEU A 73 7.06 -17.31 1.15
CA LEU A 73 6.29 -18.35 0.46
C LEU A 73 5.97 -19.52 1.39
N SER A 74 6.94 -19.97 2.21
CA SER A 74 6.72 -21.04 3.20
C SER A 74 5.67 -20.67 4.25
N VAL A 75 5.59 -19.39 4.64
CA VAL A 75 4.51 -18.90 5.53
C VAL A 75 3.15 -19.02 4.83
N THR A 76 3.06 -18.66 3.55
CA THR A 76 1.82 -18.82 2.76
C THR A 76 1.44 -20.30 2.63
N GLN A 77 2.41 -21.19 2.37
CA GLN A 77 2.18 -22.65 2.31
C GLN A 77 1.63 -23.16 3.64
N LYS A 78 2.22 -22.74 4.75
CA LYS A 78 1.78 -23.13 6.08
C LYS A 78 0.37 -22.64 6.38
N ALA A 79 0.03 -21.42 5.95
CA ALA A 79 -1.34 -20.91 6.06
C ALA A 79 -2.34 -21.77 5.27
N CYS A 80 -2.01 -22.16 4.04
CA CYS A 80 -2.85 -23.05 3.23
C CYS A 80 -3.08 -24.38 3.92
N GLU A 81 -2.03 -25.03 4.45
CA GLU A 81 -2.14 -26.28 5.19
C GLU A 81 -3.09 -26.15 6.41
N MET A 82 -2.98 -25.04 7.16
CA MET A 82 -3.79 -24.82 8.35
C MET A 82 -5.26 -24.54 8.03
N LEU A 83 -5.52 -23.93 6.89
CA LEU A 83 -6.87 -23.58 6.45
C LEU A 83 -7.69 -24.78 6.03
N GLU A 84 -7.08 -25.83 5.51
CA GLU A 84 -7.80 -27.04 5.06
C GLU A 84 -8.61 -27.68 6.19
N GLY A 85 -9.89 -27.87 5.93
CA GLY A 85 -10.86 -28.39 6.92
C GLY A 85 -11.44 -27.33 7.85
N MET A 86 -10.90 -26.11 7.93
CA MET A 86 -11.48 -25.01 8.69
C MET A 86 -12.81 -24.55 8.08
N SER A 87 -13.63 -23.94 8.92
CA SER A 87 -14.89 -23.31 8.52
C SER A 87 -14.96 -21.88 9.03
N PHE A 88 -15.59 -20.99 8.27
CA PHE A 88 -15.72 -19.57 8.62
C PHE A 88 -17.08 -19.01 8.21
N ASN A 89 -17.53 -17.95 8.86
CA ASN A 89 -18.71 -17.18 8.47
C ASN A 89 -18.32 -15.99 7.60
N THR A 90 -17.29 -15.27 8.00
CA THR A 90 -16.68 -14.15 7.25
C THR A 90 -15.17 -14.33 7.17
N PRO A 91 -14.52 -13.94 6.06
CA PRO A 91 -13.07 -14.15 5.88
C PRO A 91 -12.18 -13.46 6.92
N ASP A 92 -12.62 -12.34 7.48
CA ASP A 92 -11.88 -11.60 8.51
C ASP A 92 -11.69 -12.38 9.83
N GLU A 93 -12.44 -13.46 10.05
CA GLU A 93 -12.23 -14.38 11.18
C GLU A 93 -10.93 -15.19 11.06
N LEU A 94 -10.43 -15.39 9.82
CA LEU A 94 -9.33 -16.33 9.55
C LEU A 94 -7.96 -15.75 9.91
N ILE A 95 -7.71 -14.47 9.63
CA ILE A 95 -6.40 -13.86 9.87
C ILE A 95 -5.99 -13.95 11.35
N PRO A 96 -6.82 -13.52 12.32
CA PRO A 96 -6.48 -13.65 13.75
C PRO A 96 -6.26 -15.11 14.17
N ALA A 97 -7.00 -16.06 13.58
CA ALA A 97 -6.86 -17.48 13.90
C ALA A 97 -5.53 -18.08 13.43
N LEU A 98 -4.98 -17.58 12.33
CA LEU A 98 -3.72 -18.07 11.73
C LEU A 98 -2.47 -17.42 12.36
N LEU A 99 -2.52 -16.13 12.71
CA LEU A 99 -1.36 -15.33 13.09
C LEU A 99 -0.45 -15.97 14.16
N PRO A 100 -0.95 -16.51 15.29
CA PRO A 100 -0.05 -17.05 16.33
C PRO A 100 0.79 -18.22 15.84
N ALA A 101 0.19 -19.14 15.08
CA ALA A 101 0.90 -20.31 14.55
C ALA A 101 1.87 -19.93 13.42
N LEU A 102 1.51 -18.96 12.57
CA LEU A 102 2.38 -18.49 11.49
C LEU A 102 3.57 -17.68 12.03
N LYS A 103 3.40 -16.87 13.07
CA LYS A 103 4.52 -16.23 13.78
C LYS A 103 5.51 -17.26 14.31
N LYS A 104 5.01 -18.34 14.93
CA LYS A 104 5.84 -19.45 15.41
C LYS A 104 6.55 -20.17 14.26
N HIS A 105 5.86 -20.40 13.13
CA HIS A 105 6.46 -21.02 11.95
C HIS A 105 7.57 -20.14 11.37
N ALA A 106 7.33 -18.84 11.18
CA ALA A 106 8.34 -17.90 10.70
C ALA A 106 9.55 -17.85 11.64
N PHE A 107 9.34 -17.83 12.97
CA PHE A 107 10.42 -17.91 13.96
C PHE A 107 11.28 -19.16 13.79
N THR A 108 10.67 -20.31 13.49
CA THR A 108 11.43 -21.56 13.26
C THR A 108 12.34 -21.49 12.03
N LEU A 109 11.94 -20.72 11.01
CA LEU A 109 12.69 -20.53 9.77
C LEU A 109 13.79 -19.46 9.90
N THR A 110 13.52 -18.40 10.66
CA THR A 110 14.41 -17.23 10.74
C THR A 110 15.34 -17.26 11.97
N GLY A 111 14.95 -17.93 13.05
CA GLY A 111 15.63 -17.88 14.34
C GLY A 111 15.34 -16.63 15.17
N PHE A 112 14.45 -15.75 14.71
CA PHE A 112 14.02 -14.55 15.43
C PHE A 112 12.57 -14.19 15.12
N GLU A 113 11.97 -13.31 15.92
CA GLU A 113 10.64 -12.78 15.66
C GLU A 113 10.66 -11.86 14.45
N VAL A 114 9.79 -12.15 13.47
CA VAL A 114 9.59 -11.32 12.29
C VAL A 114 8.49 -10.27 12.55
N ALA A 115 8.53 -9.18 11.81
CA ALA A 115 7.47 -8.17 11.85
C ALA A 115 6.12 -8.78 11.45
N GLU A 116 5.03 -8.33 12.06
CA GLU A 116 3.67 -8.82 11.74
C GLU A 116 3.33 -8.56 10.27
N THR A 117 3.80 -7.46 9.69
CA THR A 117 3.69 -7.14 8.26
C THR A 117 4.27 -8.22 7.35
N PHE A 118 5.32 -8.92 7.77
CA PHE A 118 5.88 -10.03 7.00
C PHE A 118 4.87 -11.19 6.87
N ILE A 119 4.19 -11.51 7.96
CA ILE A 119 3.14 -12.53 7.97
C ILE A 119 1.92 -12.03 7.18
N LEU A 120 1.45 -10.81 7.43
CA LEU A 120 0.28 -10.26 6.73
C LEU A 120 0.51 -10.18 5.22
N ASN A 121 1.70 -9.77 4.77
CA ASN A 121 2.02 -9.72 3.35
C ASN A 121 1.96 -11.12 2.73
N SER A 122 2.44 -12.16 3.40
CA SER A 122 2.34 -13.54 2.91
C SER A 122 0.89 -14.04 2.76
N LEU A 123 -0.07 -13.42 3.46
CA LEU A 123 -1.47 -13.83 3.49
C LEU A 123 -2.38 -13.07 2.51
N VAL A 124 -1.90 -12.04 1.83
CA VAL A 124 -2.74 -11.19 0.96
C VAL A 124 -3.50 -11.99 -0.10
N GLY A 125 -2.81 -12.87 -0.82
CA GLY A 125 -3.46 -13.72 -1.84
C GLY A 125 -4.48 -14.68 -1.25
N VAL A 126 -4.19 -15.24 -0.08
CA VAL A 126 -5.11 -16.12 0.66
C VAL A 126 -6.36 -15.35 1.08
N ASP A 127 -6.19 -14.19 1.71
CA ASP A 127 -7.30 -13.35 2.20
C ASP A 127 -8.22 -12.91 1.05
N ILE A 128 -7.67 -12.43 -0.05
CA ILE A 128 -8.45 -12.02 -1.23
C ILE A 128 -9.18 -13.22 -1.84
N ALA A 129 -8.55 -14.40 -1.92
CA ALA A 129 -9.22 -15.60 -2.42
C ALA A 129 -10.39 -16.03 -1.52
N MET A 130 -10.24 -15.92 -0.19
CA MET A 130 -11.32 -16.18 0.76
C MET A 130 -12.48 -15.18 0.61
N TRP A 131 -12.20 -13.89 0.45
CA TRP A 131 -13.23 -12.90 0.15
C TRP A 131 -13.95 -13.20 -1.17
N SER A 132 -13.21 -13.65 -2.19
CA SER A 132 -13.79 -14.00 -3.48
C SER A 132 -14.75 -15.19 -3.40
N VAL A 133 -14.38 -16.29 -2.73
CA VAL A 133 -15.29 -17.45 -2.55
C VAL A 133 -16.49 -17.10 -1.67
N TRP A 134 -16.31 -16.25 -0.67
CA TRP A 134 -17.38 -15.75 0.17
C TRP A 134 -18.38 -14.91 -0.64
N CYS A 135 -17.88 -14.02 -1.49
CA CYS A 135 -18.71 -13.22 -2.41
C CYS A 135 -19.49 -14.10 -3.39
N GLN A 136 -18.85 -15.12 -3.97
CA GLN A 136 -19.51 -16.07 -4.87
C GLN A 136 -20.68 -16.77 -4.18
N LYS A 137 -20.47 -17.30 -2.96
CA LYS A 137 -21.53 -17.95 -2.18
C LYS A 137 -22.72 -17.05 -1.90
N HIS A 138 -22.48 -15.78 -1.61
CA HIS A 138 -23.52 -14.82 -1.24
C HIS A 138 -24.08 -14.04 -2.44
N GLY A 139 -23.63 -14.33 -3.67
CA GLY A 139 -24.08 -13.64 -4.88
C GLY A 139 -23.64 -12.16 -4.93
N ILE A 140 -22.60 -11.79 -4.17
CA ILE A 140 -22.07 -10.44 -4.10
C ILE A 140 -21.21 -10.18 -5.34
N LYS A 141 -21.53 -9.12 -6.08
CA LYS A 141 -20.83 -8.72 -7.31
C LYS A 141 -20.15 -7.35 -7.20
N ARG A 142 -20.51 -6.57 -6.21
CA ARG A 142 -19.99 -5.21 -6.00
C ARG A 142 -19.13 -5.18 -4.75
N PHE A 143 -17.97 -4.54 -4.84
CA PHE A 143 -17.06 -4.41 -3.70
C PHE A 143 -17.73 -3.73 -2.49
N GLY A 144 -18.54 -2.70 -2.71
CA GLY A 144 -19.27 -2.03 -1.64
C GLY A 144 -20.23 -2.94 -0.86
N ASP A 145 -20.76 -3.99 -1.49
CA ASP A 145 -21.64 -4.96 -0.82
C ASP A 145 -20.84 -6.00 0.00
N MET A 146 -19.55 -6.19 -0.35
CA MET A 146 -18.61 -7.04 0.38
C MET A 146 -18.14 -6.41 1.70
N VAL A 147 -18.11 -5.08 1.79
CA VAL A 147 -17.61 -4.36 2.97
C VAL A 147 -18.33 -4.82 4.23
N PRO A 148 -17.63 -5.31 5.28
CA PRO A 148 -18.24 -5.75 6.52
C PRO A 148 -19.02 -4.63 7.22
N GLN A 149 -20.08 -4.97 7.96
CA GLN A 149 -20.92 -3.99 8.65
C GLN A 149 -20.12 -3.03 9.55
N LYS A 150 -19.06 -3.52 10.21
CA LYS A 150 -18.18 -2.72 11.07
C LYS A 150 -17.47 -1.59 10.30
N ALA A 151 -17.16 -1.79 9.01
CA ALA A 151 -16.42 -0.82 8.18
C ALA A 151 -17.36 0.04 7.30
N LYS A 152 -18.65 -0.22 7.21
CA LYS A 152 -19.61 0.50 6.35
C LYS A 152 -19.57 2.01 6.54
N ASN A 153 -19.51 2.50 7.78
CA ASN A 153 -19.49 3.92 8.06
C ASN A 153 -18.15 4.59 7.69
N ALA A 154 -17.06 3.83 7.77
CA ALA A 154 -15.72 4.29 7.41
C ALA A 154 -15.48 4.28 5.89
N MET A 155 -16.22 3.44 5.15
CA MET A 155 -16.11 3.22 3.71
C MET A 155 -17.44 3.56 3.01
N ASN A 156 -17.89 4.78 3.15
CA ASN A 156 -19.17 5.27 2.63
C ASN A 156 -19.04 6.23 1.44
N ALA A 157 -17.83 6.45 0.94
CA ALA A 157 -17.61 7.20 -0.29
C ALA A 157 -18.01 6.39 -1.53
N CYS A 158 -18.15 7.07 -2.66
CA CYS A 158 -18.34 6.45 -3.98
C CYS A 158 -17.70 7.35 -5.03
N HIS A 159 -16.37 7.32 -5.08
CA HIS A 159 -15.61 8.15 -6.01
C HIS A 159 -15.74 7.63 -7.43
N GLN A 160 -16.10 8.53 -8.37
CA GLN A 160 -16.12 8.21 -9.80
C GLN A 160 -14.76 8.38 -10.47
N SER A 161 -13.80 8.96 -9.75
CA SER A 161 -12.40 9.06 -10.15
C SER A 161 -11.49 9.02 -8.94
N LEU A 162 -10.27 8.50 -9.15
CA LEU A 162 -9.21 8.45 -8.13
C LEU A 162 -7.99 9.18 -8.67
N ALA A 163 -7.59 10.27 -8.02
CA ALA A 163 -6.35 10.96 -8.35
C ALA A 163 -5.16 10.00 -8.13
N ARG A 164 -4.35 9.84 -9.16
CA ARG A 164 -3.10 9.09 -9.05
C ARG A 164 -2.09 9.90 -8.24
N ILE A 165 -1.40 9.23 -7.33
CA ILE A 165 -0.27 9.78 -6.58
C ILE A 165 1.02 9.22 -7.18
N PRO A 166 1.72 9.97 -8.07
CA PRO A 166 3.01 9.52 -8.58
C PRO A 166 4.09 9.62 -7.51
N LEU A 167 5.01 8.65 -7.52
CA LEU A 167 6.17 8.65 -6.66
C LEU A 167 7.32 9.41 -7.29
N VAL A 168 7.72 10.52 -6.68
CA VAL A 168 8.90 11.31 -7.05
C VAL A 168 10.08 10.87 -6.17
N SER A 169 10.76 9.79 -6.59
CA SER A 169 11.97 9.29 -5.95
C SER A 169 13.19 10.19 -6.26
N TYR A 170 14.33 9.95 -5.60
CA TYR A 170 15.53 10.81 -5.73
C TYR A 170 16.09 10.92 -7.17
N GLY A 171 15.89 9.90 -8.00
CA GLY A 171 16.42 9.86 -9.37
C GLY A 171 15.48 10.43 -10.45
N VAL A 172 14.27 10.89 -10.09
CA VAL A 172 13.32 11.45 -11.06
C VAL A 172 13.82 12.80 -11.56
N SER A 173 13.89 12.96 -12.89
CA SER A 173 14.40 14.17 -13.53
C SER A 173 13.46 15.37 -13.41
N ALA A 174 13.99 16.58 -13.52
CA ALA A 174 13.19 17.80 -13.52
C ALA A 174 12.15 17.82 -14.66
N ASP A 175 12.51 17.33 -15.85
CA ASP A 175 11.59 17.24 -17.00
C ASP A 175 10.43 16.29 -16.70
N GLU A 176 10.70 15.16 -16.06
CA GLU A 176 9.64 14.21 -15.68
C GLU A 176 8.75 14.77 -14.58
N ILE A 177 9.29 15.48 -13.58
CA ILE A 177 8.50 16.14 -12.54
C ILE A 177 7.57 17.19 -13.17
N LYS A 178 8.08 17.99 -14.10
CA LYS A 178 7.29 18.97 -14.83
C LYS A 178 6.19 18.30 -15.66
N ARG A 179 6.54 17.24 -16.39
CA ARG A 179 5.58 16.43 -17.16
C ARG A 179 4.45 15.88 -16.28
N LEU A 180 4.78 15.32 -15.11
CA LEU A 180 3.80 14.85 -14.15
C LEU A 180 2.83 15.96 -13.74
N GLY A 181 3.34 17.16 -13.44
CA GLY A 181 2.50 18.32 -13.16
C GLY A 181 1.57 18.67 -14.32
N GLU A 182 2.10 18.78 -15.53
CA GLU A 182 1.36 19.15 -16.75
C GLU A 182 0.31 18.10 -17.15
N THR A 183 0.49 16.83 -16.79
CA THR A 183 -0.47 15.75 -17.05
C THR A 183 -1.64 15.72 -16.05
N GLY A 184 -1.69 16.63 -15.08
CA GLY A 184 -2.84 16.82 -14.19
C GLY A 184 -2.66 16.23 -12.80
N THR A 185 -1.45 15.88 -12.38
CA THR A 185 -1.17 15.41 -11.01
C THR A 185 -1.74 16.37 -9.98
N ALA A 186 -2.45 15.83 -8.99
CA ALA A 186 -3.01 16.58 -7.89
C ALA A 186 -2.16 16.53 -6.62
N LEU A 187 -1.56 15.38 -6.36
CA LEU A 187 -0.78 15.07 -5.16
C LEU A 187 0.48 14.32 -5.58
N MET A 188 1.66 14.91 -5.34
CA MET A 188 2.96 14.29 -5.62
C MET A 188 3.54 13.71 -4.34
N LYS A 189 3.81 12.40 -4.32
CA LYS A 189 4.57 11.77 -3.23
C LYS A 189 6.06 12.01 -3.46
N ILE A 190 6.68 12.82 -2.63
CA ILE A 190 8.08 13.24 -2.73
C ILE A 190 8.87 12.50 -1.66
N LYS A 191 9.84 11.67 -2.08
CA LYS A 191 10.78 11.07 -1.14
C LYS A 191 11.73 12.12 -0.58
N ILE A 192 11.81 12.17 0.75
CA ILE A 192 12.73 12.98 1.55
C ILE A 192 13.54 12.06 2.48
N GLY A 193 14.50 12.59 3.22
CA GLY A 193 15.42 11.77 4.01
C GLY A 193 16.57 11.22 3.16
N ALA A 194 17.03 11.98 2.14
CA ALA A 194 18.05 11.56 1.21
C ALA A 194 19.38 11.23 1.89
N PRO A 195 20.07 10.13 1.52
CA PRO A 195 21.39 9.83 2.03
C PRO A 195 22.38 10.99 1.75
N SER A 196 23.14 11.38 2.78
CA SER A 196 24.16 12.45 2.62
C SER A 196 25.45 11.94 1.94
N GLY A 197 25.72 10.64 2.05
CA GLY A 197 27.01 10.03 1.70
C GLY A 197 28.01 10.01 2.87
N LYS A 198 27.58 10.45 4.05
CA LYS A 198 28.34 10.41 5.31
C LYS A 198 27.97 9.16 6.11
N GLU A 199 28.59 8.98 7.29
CA GLU A 199 28.24 7.89 8.19
C GLU A 199 26.75 8.00 8.60
N PRO A 200 25.93 6.98 8.30
CA PRO A 200 24.49 7.04 8.53
C PRO A 200 24.15 7.34 10.00
N GLY A 201 23.30 8.36 10.23
CA GLY A 201 22.86 8.79 11.54
C GLY A 201 23.87 9.66 12.29
N SER A 202 25.02 10.02 11.70
CA SER A 202 25.92 11.01 12.29
C SER A 202 25.30 12.41 12.23
N GLU A 203 25.77 13.32 13.10
CA GLU A 203 25.30 14.72 13.09
C GLU A 203 25.47 15.38 11.73
N GLU A 204 26.59 15.11 11.05
CA GLU A 204 26.88 15.62 9.69
C GLU A 204 25.93 15.02 8.65
N ASP A 205 25.64 13.69 8.71
CA ASP A 205 24.67 13.04 7.83
C ASP A 205 23.29 13.67 7.94
N MET A 206 22.84 13.84 9.18
CA MET A 206 21.50 14.34 9.47
C MET A 206 21.35 15.82 9.08
N GLN A 207 22.36 16.65 9.29
CA GLN A 207 22.32 18.05 8.89
C GLN A 207 22.29 18.20 7.36
N ILE A 208 23.16 17.50 6.65
CA ILE A 208 23.20 17.51 5.17
C ILE A 208 21.88 16.95 4.61
N MET A 209 21.30 15.94 5.23
CA MET A 209 20.01 15.38 4.83
C MET A 209 18.91 16.45 4.82
N VAL A 210 18.76 17.20 5.91
CA VAL A 210 17.74 18.26 6.01
C VAL A 210 17.95 19.34 4.92
N GLU A 211 19.19 19.77 4.71
CA GLU A 211 19.52 20.76 3.68
C GLU A 211 19.17 20.26 2.28
N LYS A 212 19.53 19.00 1.94
CA LYS A 212 19.18 18.36 0.67
C LYS A 212 17.66 18.24 0.48
N ASP A 213 16.92 17.92 1.55
CA ASP A 213 15.47 17.79 1.47
C ASP A 213 14.79 19.14 1.21
N ILE A 214 15.26 20.21 1.87
CA ILE A 214 14.79 21.59 1.62
C ILE A 214 15.08 22.01 0.18
N ASP A 215 16.31 21.80 -0.31
CA ASP A 215 16.71 22.13 -1.68
C ASP A 215 15.87 21.35 -2.70
N ARG A 216 15.63 20.08 -2.45
CA ARG A 216 14.81 19.21 -3.29
C ARG A 216 13.36 19.69 -3.35
N ILE A 217 12.73 19.95 -2.21
CA ILE A 217 11.36 20.45 -2.19
C ILE A 217 11.27 21.80 -2.90
N SER A 218 12.25 22.68 -2.69
CA SER A 218 12.35 23.98 -3.38
C SER A 218 12.46 23.83 -4.90
N ALA A 219 13.30 22.92 -5.37
CA ALA A 219 13.46 22.63 -6.78
C ALA A 219 12.15 22.13 -7.40
N ILE A 220 11.48 21.16 -6.77
CA ILE A 220 10.18 20.62 -7.21
C ILE A 220 9.11 21.72 -7.19
N HIS A 221 9.06 22.51 -6.11
CA HIS A 221 8.11 23.62 -5.97
C HIS A 221 8.25 24.62 -7.13
N ASN A 222 9.47 25.01 -7.47
CA ASN A 222 9.72 25.94 -8.57
C ASN A 222 9.31 25.41 -9.95
N LEU A 223 9.30 24.08 -10.14
CA LEU A 223 8.85 23.46 -11.39
C LEU A 223 7.32 23.43 -11.54
N VAL A 224 6.58 23.29 -10.41
CA VAL A 224 5.14 22.99 -10.48
C VAL A 224 4.23 24.02 -9.76
N LYS A 225 4.78 25.05 -9.09
CA LYS A 225 4.00 26.01 -8.30
C LYS A 225 2.93 26.76 -9.10
N ASP A 226 3.18 27.00 -10.39
CA ASP A 226 2.28 27.76 -11.28
C ASP A 226 1.32 26.86 -12.06
N ILE A 227 1.41 25.52 -11.88
CA ILE A 227 0.50 24.56 -12.49
C ILE A 227 -0.72 24.39 -11.60
N SER A 228 -1.92 24.48 -12.19
CA SER A 228 -3.19 24.29 -11.52
C SER A 228 -3.80 22.91 -11.80
N THR A 229 -4.62 22.41 -10.87
CA THR A 229 -5.37 21.15 -11.01
C THR A 229 -6.78 21.29 -10.41
N PRO A 230 -7.82 20.79 -11.08
CA PRO A 230 -9.17 20.80 -10.51
C PRO A 230 -9.40 19.73 -9.43
N LEU A 231 -8.44 18.84 -9.22
CA LEU A 231 -8.57 17.69 -8.33
C LEU A 231 -8.30 18.04 -6.85
N THR A 232 -7.80 19.24 -6.56
CA THR A 232 -7.57 19.74 -5.20
C THR A 232 -8.48 20.93 -4.88
N LYS A 233 -8.81 21.14 -3.61
CA LYS A 233 -9.72 22.22 -3.17
C LYS A 233 -9.17 23.62 -3.41
N ASN A 234 -7.85 23.80 -3.31
CA ASN A 234 -7.19 25.09 -3.55
C ASN A 234 -6.72 25.28 -5.00
N GLY A 235 -6.99 24.32 -5.89
CA GLY A 235 -6.60 24.37 -7.29
C GLY A 235 -5.09 24.18 -7.54
N LYS A 236 -4.31 23.81 -6.52
CA LYS A 236 -2.86 23.70 -6.57
C LYS A 236 -2.41 22.25 -6.49
N ILE A 237 -1.26 21.90 -7.09
CA ILE A 237 -0.60 20.62 -6.87
C ILE A 237 -0.13 20.57 -5.41
N MET A 238 -0.51 19.53 -4.67
CA MET A 238 -0.15 19.31 -3.27
C MET A 238 1.04 18.37 -3.15
N TYR A 239 1.78 18.48 -2.05
CA TYR A 239 2.95 17.64 -1.77
C TYR A 239 2.66 16.69 -0.62
N TYR A 240 3.06 15.46 -0.83
CA TYR A 240 3.04 14.37 0.12
C TYR A 240 4.50 13.98 0.40
N LEU A 241 5.04 14.42 1.53
CA LEU A 241 6.44 14.22 1.88
C LEU A 241 6.59 12.89 2.61
N ASP A 242 7.42 11.99 2.08
CA ASP A 242 7.64 10.66 2.66
C ASP A 242 9.10 10.51 3.09
N ALA A 243 9.33 10.49 4.40
CA ALA A 243 10.65 10.42 5.02
C ALA A 243 11.10 8.99 5.38
N ASN A 244 10.22 8.00 5.33
CA ASN A 244 10.48 6.60 5.72
C ASN A 244 11.25 6.46 7.06
N GLY A 245 10.92 7.28 8.06
CA GLY A 245 11.49 7.22 9.40
C GLY A 245 12.90 7.80 9.55
N ARG A 246 13.38 8.58 8.59
CA ARG A 246 14.77 9.05 8.53
C ARG A 246 15.09 10.19 9.50
N TYR A 247 14.11 10.97 9.94
CA TYR A 247 14.35 12.06 10.88
C TYR A 247 14.59 11.50 12.30
N ASP A 248 15.58 12.05 13.00
CA ASP A 248 16.01 11.55 14.30
C ASP A 248 15.46 12.36 15.47
N THR A 249 15.16 13.65 15.27
CA THR A 249 14.68 14.58 16.30
C THR A 249 13.59 15.51 15.80
N LEU A 250 12.78 16.05 16.74
CA LEU A 250 11.81 17.11 16.44
C LEU A 250 12.48 18.36 15.87
N THR A 251 13.64 18.74 16.41
CA THR A 251 14.39 19.93 15.95
C THR A 251 14.75 19.85 14.47
N ARG A 252 15.14 18.66 13.98
CA ARG A 252 15.43 18.49 12.55
C ARG A 252 14.17 18.54 11.69
N LEU A 253 13.06 18.00 12.18
CA LEU A 253 11.78 18.17 11.52
C LEU A 253 11.38 19.66 11.47
N GLU A 254 11.59 20.41 12.56
CA GLU A 254 11.31 21.84 12.60
C GLU A 254 12.17 22.63 11.59
N GLN A 255 13.44 22.29 11.44
CA GLN A 255 14.31 22.88 10.40
C GLN A 255 13.76 22.67 8.99
N LEU A 256 13.25 21.45 8.68
CA LEU A 256 12.57 21.19 7.41
C LEU A 256 11.34 22.07 7.25
N LEU A 257 10.47 22.12 8.27
CA LEU A 257 9.22 22.90 8.24
C LEU A 257 9.48 24.40 8.06
N GLU A 258 10.50 24.93 8.74
CA GLU A 258 10.95 26.32 8.55
C GLU A 258 11.45 26.57 7.12
N GLY A 259 12.20 25.62 6.54
CA GLY A 259 12.62 25.68 5.14
C GLY A 259 11.45 25.74 4.17
N ILE A 260 10.41 24.91 4.41
CA ILE A 260 9.18 24.89 3.63
C ILE A 260 8.43 26.22 3.75
N GLU A 261 8.36 26.81 4.95
CA GLU A 261 7.74 28.11 5.20
C GLU A 261 8.50 29.24 4.47
N LYS A 262 9.81 29.28 4.58
CA LYS A 262 10.67 30.30 3.93
C LYS A 262 10.53 30.29 2.40
N MET A 263 10.31 29.13 1.77
CA MET A 263 10.05 29.05 0.31
C MET A 263 8.60 29.34 -0.09
N GLY A 264 7.68 29.55 0.89
CA GLY A 264 6.27 29.83 0.63
C GLY A 264 5.46 28.60 0.19
N ALA A 265 5.88 27.38 0.57
CA ALA A 265 5.22 26.14 0.16
C ALA A 265 4.38 25.47 1.24
N SER A 266 4.17 26.12 2.40
CA SER A 266 3.43 25.54 3.53
C SER A 266 1.99 25.15 3.15
N ASP A 267 1.31 25.92 2.31
CA ASP A 267 -0.06 25.67 1.84
C ASP A 267 -0.14 24.54 0.80
N ARG A 268 0.98 23.98 0.41
CA ARG A 268 1.10 22.84 -0.52
C ARG A 268 1.29 21.50 0.18
N ILE A 269 1.61 21.50 1.48
CA ILE A 269 1.85 20.25 2.20
C ILE A 269 0.51 19.61 2.55
N ALA A 270 0.22 18.50 1.89
CA ALA A 270 -0.96 17.69 2.18
C ALA A 270 -0.69 16.70 3.33
N LEU A 271 0.45 16.01 3.27
CA LEU A 271 0.83 14.96 4.22
C LEU A 271 2.36 14.98 4.45
N ILE A 272 2.76 14.64 5.68
CA ILE A 272 4.13 14.29 6.04
C ILE A 272 4.09 12.86 6.58
N GLU A 273 4.58 11.90 5.78
CA GLU A 273 4.56 10.48 6.10
C GLU A 273 5.80 10.06 6.82
N GLU A 274 5.58 9.29 7.87
CA GLU A 274 6.60 8.58 8.64
C GLU A 274 7.88 9.41 8.84
N PRO A 275 7.79 10.60 9.49
CA PRO A 275 8.99 11.42 9.69
C PRO A 275 10.02 10.70 10.56
N PHE A 276 9.56 9.93 11.55
CA PHE A 276 10.39 9.22 12.53
C PHE A 276 10.24 7.72 12.40
N SER A 277 11.27 6.97 12.77
CA SER A 277 11.17 5.50 12.87
C SER A 277 10.11 5.07 13.89
N ALA A 278 9.58 3.85 13.72
CA ALA A 278 8.47 3.34 14.52
C ALA A 278 8.75 3.33 16.04
N GLU A 279 10.02 3.21 16.43
CA GLU A 279 10.47 3.18 17.82
C GLU A 279 10.47 4.56 18.48
N LYS A 280 10.41 5.65 17.69
CA LYS A 280 10.41 7.01 18.22
C LYS A 280 8.98 7.47 18.51
N GLU A 281 8.73 7.82 19.75
CA GLU A 281 7.40 8.19 20.24
C GLU A 281 7.28 9.71 20.41
N TYR A 282 7.60 10.47 19.36
CA TYR A 282 7.43 11.92 19.38
C TYR A 282 5.97 12.31 19.15
N TYR A 283 5.48 13.25 19.96
CA TYR A 283 4.16 13.83 19.76
C TYR A 283 4.22 14.92 18.68
N VAL A 284 3.44 14.75 17.60
CA VAL A 284 3.43 15.64 16.43
C VAL A 284 2.15 16.47 16.30
N GLY A 285 1.22 16.33 17.25
CA GLY A 285 -0.08 17.02 17.19
C GLY A 285 -0.04 18.53 17.36
N ASN A 286 1.08 19.10 17.78
CA ASN A 286 1.27 20.55 17.93
C ASN A 286 1.56 21.28 16.61
N TYR A 287 1.93 20.55 15.56
CA TYR A 287 2.24 21.15 14.25
C TYR A 287 0.98 21.32 13.39
N PRO A 288 0.93 22.36 12.55
CA PRO A 288 -0.24 22.65 11.69
C PRO A 288 -0.35 21.74 10.46
N TYR A 289 0.39 20.64 10.43
CA TYR A 289 0.46 19.70 9.32
C TYR A 289 -0.25 18.39 9.63
N VAL A 290 -0.61 17.63 8.59
CA VAL A 290 -1.16 16.29 8.70
C VAL A 290 -0.02 15.27 8.64
N PHE A 291 0.27 14.63 9.75
CA PHE A 291 1.22 13.52 9.81
C PHE A 291 0.50 12.21 9.47
N ASN A 292 1.13 11.41 8.61
CA ASN A 292 0.63 10.15 8.09
C ASN A 292 1.48 8.98 8.60
N ALA A 293 0.84 7.94 9.13
CA ALA A 293 1.51 6.72 9.57
C ALA A 293 1.41 5.63 8.48
N ASP A 294 2.53 5.05 8.07
CA ASP A 294 2.59 3.90 7.15
C ASP A 294 3.33 2.73 7.79
N GLU A 295 4.66 2.82 7.88
CA GLU A 295 5.49 1.73 8.40
C GLU A 295 5.35 1.51 9.90
N SER A 296 4.78 2.45 10.59
CA SER A 296 4.50 2.37 12.03
C SER A 296 3.05 1.99 12.36
N ALA A 297 2.22 1.69 11.36
CA ALA A 297 0.82 1.33 11.51
C ALA A 297 0.54 -0.02 10.84
N HIS A 298 0.78 -1.11 11.56
CA HIS A 298 0.63 -2.48 11.07
C HIS A 298 -0.64 -3.15 11.57
N SER A 299 -1.19 -2.66 12.68
CA SER A 299 -2.37 -3.18 13.37
C SER A 299 -3.33 -2.05 13.77
N VAL A 300 -4.50 -2.42 14.27
CA VAL A 300 -5.45 -1.46 14.86
C VAL A 300 -4.86 -0.75 16.08
N GLU A 301 -4.09 -1.48 16.88
CA GLU A 301 -3.41 -0.97 18.07
C GLU A 301 -2.38 0.08 17.69
N ASP A 302 -1.59 -0.17 16.64
CA ASP A 302 -0.63 0.81 16.13
C ASP A 302 -1.33 2.07 15.61
N VAL A 303 -2.43 1.91 14.86
CA VAL A 303 -3.24 3.03 14.39
C VAL A 303 -3.69 3.91 15.56
N LYS A 304 -4.24 3.30 16.62
CA LYS A 304 -4.65 4.04 17.82
C LYS A 304 -3.48 4.75 18.49
N LYS A 305 -2.35 4.06 18.64
CA LYS A 305 -1.13 4.62 19.22
C LYS A 305 -0.64 5.83 18.43
N ARG A 306 -0.58 5.75 17.09
CA ARG A 306 -0.15 6.88 16.24
C ARG A 306 -1.12 8.06 16.33
N ILE A 307 -2.42 7.80 16.41
CA ILE A 307 -3.42 8.86 16.63
C ILE A 307 -3.19 9.57 17.97
N GLU A 308 -2.91 8.83 19.04
CA GLU A 308 -2.56 9.42 20.36
C GLU A 308 -1.27 10.25 20.31
N MET A 309 -0.34 9.92 19.41
CA MET A 309 0.88 10.70 19.16
C MET A 309 0.64 11.91 18.23
N GLY A 310 -0.61 12.20 17.84
CA GLY A 310 -0.97 13.38 17.05
C GLY A 310 -0.98 13.15 15.54
N TYR A 311 -0.81 11.93 15.05
CA TYR A 311 -0.98 11.60 13.62
C TYR A 311 -2.45 11.76 13.24
N LYS A 312 -2.70 12.34 12.06
CA LYS A 312 -4.05 12.65 11.57
C LYS A 312 -4.39 11.92 10.26
N ALA A 313 -3.50 11.08 9.76
CA ALA A 313 -3.74 10.23 8.61
C ALA A 313 -3.05 8.88 8.75
N VAL A 314 -3.55 7.86 8.04
CA VAL A 314 -3.00 6.50 8.01
C VAL A 314 -2.96 5.99 6.57
N ALA A 315 -1.81 5.46 6.16
CA ALA A 315 -1.63 4.77 4.89
C ALA A 315 -2.15 3.34 5.01
N LEU A 316 -3.22 3.07 4.29
CA LEU A 316 -3.79 1.73 4.18
C LEU A 316 -3.13 0.98 3.03
N LYS A 317 -2.83 -0.29 3.24
CA LYS A 317 -2.28 -1.18 2.21
C LYS A 317 -3.03 -2.51 2.21
N PRO A 318 -4.30 -2.54 1.77
CA PRO A 318 -5.07 -3.79 1.71
C PRO A 318 -4.38 -4.86 0.85
N ILE A 319 -3.56 -4.42 -0.09
CA ILE A 319 -2.73 -5.25 -0.99
C ILE A 319 -1.40 -5.70 -0.36
N ALA A 320 -1.13 -5.34 0.89
CA ALA A 320 0.09 -5.69 1.61
C ALA A 320 -0.15 -6.16 3.06
N LYS A 321 -1.19 -5.62 3.72
CA LYS A 321 -1.57 -5.93 5.12
C LYS A 321 -2.86 -6.77 5.21
N THR A 322 -3.33 -7.34 4.09
CA THR A 322 -4.64 -7.98 3.85
C THR A 322 -5.83 -7.01 3.81
N VAL A 323 -6.86 -7.39 3.09
CA VAL A 323 -8.13 -6.64 3.02
C VAL A 323 -8.85 -6.67 4.36
N SER A 324 -8.85 -7.85 5.01
CA SER A 324 -9.47 -8.07 6.32
C SER A 324 -8.94 -7.13 7.40
N VAL A 325 -7.62 -7.06 7.57
CA VAL A 325 -6.98 -6.15 8.55
C VAL A 325 -7.19 -4.69 8.16
N SER A 326 -7.20 -4.37 6.86
CA SER A 326 -7.41 -3.00 6.38
C SER A 326 -8.84 -2.49 6.66
N PHE A 327 -9.85 -3.36 6.70
CA PHE A 327 -11.19 -2.99 7.18
C PHE A 327 -11.20 -2.58 8.66
N ASP A 328 -10.42 -3.24 9.49
CA ASP A 328 -10.31 -2.88 10.91
C ASP A 328 -9.51 -1.59 11.10
N MET A 329 -8.42 -1.42 10.35
CA MET A 329 -7.59 -0.21 10.42
C MET A 329 -8.36 1.03 9.96
N ILE A 330 -9.10 0.97 8.83
CA ILE A 330 -9.88 2.12 8.35
C ILE A 330 -10.98 2.48 9.35
N THR A 331 -11.63 1.48 9.96
CA THR A 331 -12.64 1.69 10.98
C THR A 331 -12.05 2.46 12.16
N ALA A 332 -10.94 1.98 12.73
CA ALA A 332 -10.28 2.61 13.86
C ALA A 332 -9.81 4.05 13.56
N ALA A 333 -9.24 4.27 12.36
CA ALA A 333 -8.80 5.60 11.93
C ALA A 333 -9.99 6.57 11.79
N ARG A 334 -11.07 6.14 11.12
CA ARG A 334 -12.24 6.99 10.86
C ARG A 334 -13.09 7.29 12.08
N GLU A 335 -13.17 6.38 13.05
CA GLU A 335 -13.80 6.64 14.35
C GLU A 335 -13.15 7.81 15.10
N LYS A 336 -11.88 8.08 14.83
CA LYS A 336 -11.12 9.20 15.40
C LYS A 336 -11.00 10.40 14.47
N GLY A 337 -11.71 10.39 13.32
CA GLY A 337 -11.69 11.49 12.35
C GLY A 337 -10.40 11.59 11.52
N CYS A 338 -9.53 10.57 11.55
CA CYS A 338 -8.28 10.57 10.78
C CYS A 338 -8.53 10.38 9.29
N GLY A 339 -7.72 11.05 8.47
CA GLY A 339 -7.64 10.83 7.03
C GLY A 339 -7.08 9.42 6.72
N VAL A 340 -7.42 8.90 5.55
CA VAL A 340 -6.89 7.62 5.06
C VAL A 340 -6.55 7.72 3.59
N LEU A 341 -5.55 6.98 3.16
CA LEU A 341 -5.22 6.85 1.74
C LEU A 341 -4.74 5.43 1.45
N CYS A 342 -4.99 4.95 0.22
CA CYS A 342 -4.48 3.67 -0.24
C CYS A 342 -3.09 3.87 -0.87
N ALA A 343 -2.08 3.37 -0.19
CA ALA A 343 -0.70 3.37 -0.66
C ALA A 343 -0.38 2.11 -1.48
N ASP A 344 0.74 2.13 -2.20
CA ASP A 344 1.19 1.03 -3.07
C ASP A 344 2.34 0.22 -2.43
N LEU A 345 2.61 -0.90 -3.06
CA LEU A 345 3.73 -1.80 -2.78
C LEU A 345 4.38 -2.28 -4.09
N THR A 346 4.29 -1.50 -5.16
CA THR A 346 4.70 -1.94 -6.51
C THR A 346 3.99 -3.25 -6.89
N VAL A 347 2.66 -3.29 -6.73
CA VAL A 347 1.89 -4.52 -6.90
C VAL A 347 1.56 -4.79 -8.37
N ASN A 348 1.17 -6.05 -8.66
CA ASN A 348 0.69 -6.49 -9.96
C ASN A 348 -0.67 -5.84 -10.34
N PRO A 349 -1.10 -5.90 -11.62
CA PRO A 349 -2.35 -5.27 -12.07
C PRO A 349 -3.60 -5.73 -11.31
N TYR A 350 -3.68 -6.99 -10.91
CA TYR A 350 -4.83 -7.55 -10.18
C TYR A 350 -4.97 -6.88 -8.80
N LEU A 351 -3.88 -6.80 -8.06
CA LEU A 351 -3.87 -6.13 -6.76
C LEU A 351 -4.06 -4.61 -6.89
N ALA A 352 -3.54 -3.99 -7.96
CA ALA A 352 -3.77 -2.58 -8.22
C ALA A 352 -5.28 -2.27 -8.39
N GLU A 353 -6.02 -3.14 -9.10
CA GLU A 353 -7.47 -2.99 -9.24
C GLU A 353 -8.23 -3.24 -7.91
N TRP A 354 -7.80 -4.21 -7.10
CA TRP A 354 -8.32 -4.39 -5.74
C TRP A 354 -8.09 -3.15 -4.87
N ASN A 355 -6.90 -2.55 -4.95
CA ASN A 355 -6.58 -1.33 -4.22
C ASN A 355 -7.47 -0.15 -4.65
N LYS A 356 -7.75 -0.04 -5.97
CA LYS A 356 -8.70 0.96 -6.50
C LYS A 356 -10.13 0.75 -5.97
N GLN A 357 -10.61 -0.50 -5.84
CA GLN A 357 -11.92 -0.79 -5.26
C GLN A 357 -11.99 -0.28 -3.81
N PHE A 358 -10.96 -0.56 -3.02
CA PHE A 358 -10.88 -0.10 -1.64
C PHE A 358 -10.82 1.44 -1.56
N ALA A 359 -9.95 2.06 -2.37
CA ALA A 359 -9.80 3.51 -2.44
C ALA A 359 -11.09 4.23 -2.90
N SER A 360 -11.86 3.61 -3.80
CA SER A 360 -13.10 4.21 -4.31
C SER A 360 -14.18 4.43 -3.26
N LEU A 361 -14.12 3.64 -2.18
CA LEU A 361 -15.05 3.73 -1.05
C LEU A 361 -14.44 4.45 0.16
N SER A 362 -13.14 4.72 0.14
CA SER A 362 -12.46 5.43 1.21
C SER A 362 -12.73 6.94 1.11
N PRO A 363 -12.96 7.67 2.21
CA PRO A 363 -13.12 9.11 2.17
C PRO A 363 -11.91 9.82 1.54
N ALA A 364 -12.15 10.88 0.76
CA ALA A 364 -11.09 11.72 0.23
C ALA A 364 -10.29 12.39 1.37
N LEU A 365 -9.02 12.67 1.12
CA LEU A 365 -8.25 13.56 2.00
C LEU A 365 -8.85 14.97 1.98
N ASP A 366 -8.75 15.69 3.09
CA ASP A 366 -9.39 17.01 3.24
C ASP A 366 -8.99 18.04 2.18
N VAL A 367 -7.79 17.91 1.61
CA VAL A 367 -7.29 18.81 0.55
C VAL A 367 -7.76 18.42 -0.86
N MET A 368 -8.38 17.26 -1.03
CA MET A 368 -8.75 16.69 -2.32
C MET A 368 -10.24 16.89 -2.64
N ASN A 369 -10.57 17.03 -3.91
CA ASN A 369 -11.95 17.02 -4.43
C ASN A 369 -12.42 15.61 -4.82
N VAL A 370 -11.49 14.66 -4.96
CA VAL A 370 -11.73 13.27 -5.37
C VAL A 370 -10.95 12.33 -4.47
N GLY A 371 -11.27 11.04 -4.49
CA GLY A 371 -10.42 10.02 -3.85
C GLY A 371 -9.02 10.01 -4.45
N CYS A 372 -8.07 9.43 -3.76
CA CYS A 372 -6.69 9.31 -4.27
C CYS A 372 -6.11 7.92 -4.00
N ILE A 373 -5.12 7.55 -4.80
CA ILE A 373 -4.47 6.25 -4.73
C ILE A 373 -3.02 6.32 -5.25
N GLU A 374 -2.12 5.64 -4.57
CA GLU A 374 -0.78 5.40 -5.07
C GLU A 374 -0.76 4.12 -5.91
N ILE A 375 -0.23 4.19 -7.14
CA ILE A 375 0.02 3.04 -8.03
C ILE A 375 1.32 3.28 -8.79
N ASN A 376 2.27 2.36 -8.64
CA ASN A 376 3.61 2.43 -9.22
C ASN A 376 3.99 1.19 -10.03
N GLY A 377 3.21 0.12 -9.98
CA GLY A 377 3.54 -1.16 -10.62
C GLY A 377 3.70 -1.03 -12.14
N ASP A 378 2.88 -0.22 -12.79
CA ASP A 378 2.91 0.03 -14.23
C ASP A 378 4.22 0.66 -14.72
N ALA A 379 4.88 1.44 -13.87
CA ALA A 379 6.18 2.04 -14.14
C ALA A 379 7.37 1.13 -13.79
N ASN A 380 7.14 0.05 -13.05
CA ASN A 380 8.22 -0.76 -12.49
C ASN A 380 8.31 -2.17 -13.10
N TYR A 381 7.20 -2.81 -13.50
CA TYR A 381 7.25 -4.17 -14.04
C TYR A 381 7.55 -4.22 -15.54
N THR A 382 8.51 -5.06 -15.93
CA THR A 382 8.84 -5.32 -17.34
C THR A 382 7.64 -5.89 -18.10
N ARG A 383 6.84 -6.75 -17.46
CA ARG A 383 5.75 -7.51 -18.09
C ARG A 383 4.35 -7.02 -17.68
N TRP A 384 4.23 -5.74 -17.31
CA TRP A 384 2.96 -5.18 -16.84
C TRP A 384 1.77 -5.47 -17.77
N ASN A 385 1.94 -5.29 -19.09
CA ASN A 385 0.86 -5.52 -20.06
C ASN A 385 0.48 -7.00 -20.21
N GLU A 386 1.45 -7.91 -20.05
CA GLU A 386 1.18 -9.35 -20.02
C GLU A 386 0.42 -9.75 -18.74
N MET A 387 0.83 -9.18 -17.61
CA MET A 387 0.17 -9.39 -16.32
C MET A 387 -1.29 -8.90 -16.32
N LYS A 388 -1.63 -7.86 -17.09
CA LYS A 388 -3.02 -7.42 -17.29
C LYS A 388 -3.91 -8.51 -17.91
N SER A 389 -3.36 -9.38 -18.76
CA SER A 389 -4.11 -10.49 -19.36
C SER A 389 -4.55 -11.56 -18.34
N LEU A 390 -4.01 -11.49 -17.11
CA LEU A 390 -4.40 -12.37 -16.00
C LEU A 390 -5.62 -11.86 -15.23
N LEU A 391 -6.09 -10.65 -15.50
CA LEU A 391 -7.34 -10.15 -14.94
C LEU A 391 -8.53 -10.99 -15.45
N PRO A 392 -9.66 -10.98 -14.75
CA PRO A 392 -10.85 -11.69 -15.21
C PRO A 392 -11.23 -11.32 -16.64
N ALA A 393 -11.71 -12.31 -17.42
CA ALA A 393 -12.09 -12.08 -18.81
C ALA A 393 -13.15 -10.97 -18.92
N GLY A 394 -12.90 -10.00 -19.80
CA GLY A 394 -13.76 -8.83 -19.99
C GLY A 394 -13.67 -7.76 -18.90
N TYR A 395 -12.77 -7.90 -17.93
CA TYR A 395 -12.48 -6.82 -16.98
C TYR A 395 -11.78 -5.66 -17.69
N SER A 396 -12.31 -4.45 -17.54
CA SER A 396 -11.72 -3.22 -18.08
C SER A 396 -10.93 -2.50 -16.99
N VAL A 397 -9.61 -2.44 -17.18
CA VAL A 397 -8.73 -1.65 -16.30
C VAL A 397 -9.13 -0.17 -16.39
N SER A 398 -9.23 0.48 -15.24
CA SER A 398 -9.52 1.91 -15.21
C SER A 398 -8.37 2.71 -15.83
N GLU A 399 -8.68 3.49 -16.86
CA GLU A 399 -7.69 4.32 -17.56
C GLU A 399 -7.42 5.62 -16.80
N GLU A 400 -6.16 6.05 -16.81
CA GLU A 400 -5.76 7.35 -16.30
C GLU A 400 -6.04 8.44 -17.33
N ASN A 401 -6.70 9.50 -16.89
CA ASN A 401 -6.91 10.70 -17.69
C ASN A 401 -6.73 11.93 -16.79
N LYS A 402 -5.84 12.84 -17.20
CA LYS A 402 -5.55 14.09 -16.49
C LYS A 402 -5.25 13.87 -15.00
N GLY A 403 -4.36 12.93 -14.71
CA GLY A 403 -3.88 12.63 -13.35
C GLY A 403 -4.87 11.86 -12.46
N ALA A 404 -5.97 11.33 -13.02
CA ALA A 404 -6.92 10.52 -12.28
C ALA A 404 -7.42 9.31 -13.07
N PHE A 405 -7.54 8.16 -12.39
CA PHE A 405 -8.21 6.99 -12.94
C PHE A 405 -9.72 7.25 -13.02
N GLN A 406 -10.31 6.96 -14.18
CA GLN A 406 -11.75 7.11 -14.39
C GLN A 406 -12.44 5.78 -14.08
N LEU A 407 -13.32 5.78 -13.10
CA LEU A 407 -14.04 4.58 -12.64
C LEU A 407 -15.39 4.51 -13.36
N ASN A 408 -15.53 3.58 -14.26
CA ASN A 408 -16.75 3.42 -15.08
C ASN A 408 -17.77 2.48 -14.41
N SER A 409 -18.93 2.28 -15.06
CA SER A 409 -19.97 1.41 -14.56
C SER A 409 -19.56 -0.06 -14.45
N GLN A 410 -18.62 -0.53 -15.29
CA GLN A 410 -18.09 -1.88 -15.19
C GLN A 410 -17.25 -2.07 -13.94
N PHE A 411 -16.48 -1.04 -13.54
CA PHE A 411 -15.73 -1.05 -12.28
C PHE A 411 -16.65 -1.28 -11.08
N PHE A 412 -17.81 -0.60 -11.03
CA PHE A 412 -18.71 -0.68 -9.88
C PHE A 412 -19.71 -1.85 -9.92
N GLY A 413 -20.08 -2.31 -11.08
CA GLY A 413 -21.24 -3.21 -11.23
C GLY A 413 -20.95 -4.54 -11.89
N GLY A 414 -19.68 -4.78 -12.26
CA GLY A 414 -19.42 -5.75 -13.29
C GLY A 414 -18.83 -7.08 -12.93
N LEU A 415 -18.23 -7.65 -13.94
CA LEU A 415 -17.38 -8.81 -13.94
C LEU A 415 -16.24 -8.55 -13.00
N SER A 416 -16.44 -8.98 -11.83
CA SER A 416 -15.70 -8.48 -10.73
C SER A 416 -14.48 -9.33 -10.51
N LEU A 417 -13.45 -8.69 -10.05
CA LEU A 417 -12.38 -9.33 -9.31
C LEU A 417 -12.89 -10.32 -8.24
N LEU A 418 -14.17 -10.21 -7.86
CA LEU A 418 -14.87 -11.04 -6.87
C LEU A 418 -15.41 -12.36 -7.45
N THR A 419 -15.39 -12.61 -8.77
CA THR A 419 -15.89 -13.88 -9.36
C THR A 419 -14.90 -15.02 -9.20
N GLY A 420 -13.65 -14.73 -8.92
CA GLY A 420 -12.57 -15.72 -8.82
C GLY A 420 -12.06 -16.25 -10.17
N GLU A 421 -12.78 -16.04 -11.27
CA GLU A 421 -12.35 -16.46 -12.60
C GLU A 421 -11.32 -15.48 -13.19
N ASN A 422 -10.04 -15.89 -13.20
CA ASN A 422 -8.93 -15.08 -13.71
C ASN A 422 -7.79 -15.96 -14.26
N GLY A 423 -6.81 -15.35 -14.92
CA GLY A 423 -5.70 -16.05 -15.55
C GLY A 423 -4.69 -16.67 -14.59
N TYR A 424 -4.77 -16.41 -13.28
CA TYR A 424 -3.86 -16.97 -12.28
C TYR A 424 -4.07 -18.46 -12.05
N TYR A 425 -5.23 -19.02 -12.42
CA TYR A 425 -5.48 -20.47 -12.38
C TYR A 425 -4.47 -21.30 -13.18
N LYS A 426 -3.87 -20.71 -14.23
CA LYS A 426 -2.87 -21.39 -15.07
C LYS A 426 -1.64 -21.92 -14.30
N TYR A 427 -1.33 -21.34 -13.13
CA TYR A 427 -0.18 -21.74 -12.32
C TYR A 427 -0.41 -23.03 -11.52
N PHE A 428 -1.62 -23.57 -11.51
CA PHE A 428 -1.97 -24.82 -10.80
C PHE A 428 -2.14 -26.05 -11.71
N GLY A 429 -1.83 -25.89 -13.01
CA GLY A 429 -2.04 -26.95 -14.00
C GLY A 429 -3.51 -27.10 -14.36
N LYS A 430 -3.80 -27.87 -15.43
CA LYS A 430 -5.16 -28.40 -15.68
C LYS A 430 -5.29 -29.66 -14.81
N GLU A 431 -6.16 -29.63 -13.82
CA GLU A 431 -6.67 -30.86 -13.19
C GLU A 431 -7.51 -31.66 -14.17
#